data_76e039c34daf032bd302e1154a8db4ed
#
_entry.id   76e039c34daf032bd302e1154a8db4ed
#
_cell.length_a   1.000
_cell.length_b   1.000
_cell.length_c   1.000
_cell.angle_alpha   90.00
_cell.angle_beta   90.00
_cell.angle_gamma   90.00
#
_symmetry.space_group_name_H-M   'P 1'
#
loop_
_entity.id
_entity.type
_entity.pdbx_description
1 polymer ?
#
loop_
_entity_poly.entity_id
_entity_poly.type
_entity_poly.pdbx_seq_one_letter_code
_entity_poly.pdbx_strand_id
1 'polypeptide(L)'
;NDTPFYAPDLHIVVADPLRVGNELLYHPSETNLRIADVVIINKVDTADSNAINTLRQNIRRVNGRATIIDAASPILVDHPERITGKRVLVVEDGPTLTHGEMKFGAGVVAAEKFGAAEIVDPRPWTVGTISDTFRKYPGIGTLLPAMGYGDRQVKDLETTINAVDCDSVIIGTPIDLSRLVTINKPTVRV
;
A
#
# COMPACT_ATOMS: atom_id res chain seq x y z
N ASN A 1 7.01 -12.00 4.17
CA ASN A 1 6.80 -13.35 3.63
C ASN A 1 7.80 -14.31 4.25
N ASP A 2 7.41 -14.94 5.37
CA ASP A 2 8.23 -15.91 6.05
C ASP A 2 7.70 -17.32 5.76
N THR A 3 8.59 -18.30 5.74
CA THR A 3 8.16 -19.70 5.70
C THR A 3 7.69 -20.08 7.11
N PRO A 4 6.54 -20.77 7.28
CA PRO A 4 6.09 -21.19 8.58
C PRO A 4 7.10 -22.15 9.22
N PHE A 5 7.41 -21.92 10.50
CA PHE A 5 8.29 -22.76 11.32
C PHE A 5 7.52 -23.79 12.17
N TYR A 6 6.25 -23.95 11.87
CA TYR A 6 5.31 -24.92 12.46
C TYR A 6 4.59 -25.66 11.34
N ALA A 7 3.92 -26.76 11.63
CA ALA A 7 3.06 -27.48 10.69
C ALA A 7 1.62 -26.91 10.78
N PRO A 8 1.20 -26.10 9.82
CA PRO A 8 -0.17 -25.58 9.83
C PRO A 8 -1.17 -26.65 9.37
N ASP A 9 -2.38 -26.63 9.90
CA ASP A 9 -3.49 -27.47 9.43
C ASP A 9 -4.02 -26.98 8.07
N LEU A 10 -3.85 -25.70 7.77
CA LEU A 10 -4.22 -25.07 6.50
C LEU A 10 -3.21 -23.97 6.16
N HIS A 11 -2.59 -24.07 4.99
CA HIS A 11 -1.65 -23.06 4.49
C HIS A 11 -2.29 -22.23 3.39
N ILE A 12 -2.59 -20.97 3.68
CA ILE A 12 -3.17 -20.02 2.73
C ILE A 12 -2.10 -19.01 2.30
N VAL A 13 -1.93 -18.86 0.99
CA VAL A 13 -1.04 -17.84 0.38
C VAL A 13 -1.88 -16.80 -0.33
N VAL A 14 -1.58 -15.52 -0.10
CA VAL A 14 -2.18 -14.40 -0.84
C VAL A 14 -1.19 -13.94 -1.91
N ALA A 15 -1.61 -14.01 -3.16
CA ALA A 15 -0.83 -13.59 -4.32
C ALA A 15 -1.40 -12.29 -4.92
N ASP A 16 -0.51 -11.39 -5.37
CA ASP A 16 -0.87 -10.06 -5.86
C ASP A 16 -0.63 -9.96 -7.38
N PRO A 17 -1.66 -9.89 -8.22
CA PRO A 17 -1.52 -9.80 -9.66
C PRO A 17 -0.90 -8.49 -10.15
N LEU A 18 -0.82 -7.44 -9.30
CA LEU A 18 -0.08 -6.22 -9.64
C LEU A 18 1.45 -6.43 -9.62
N ARG A 19 1.91 -7.59 -9.14
CA ARG A 19 3.33 -7.97 -9.03
C ARG A 19 3.59 -9.37 -9.57
N VAL A 20 3.00 -9.68 -10.72
CA VAL A 20 3.18 -10.97 -11.40
C VAL A 20 4.65 -11.28 -11.60
N GLY A 21 5.05 -12.51 -11.26
CA GLY A 21 6.43 -12.99 -11.29
C GLY A 21 7.10 -13.02 -9.91
N ASN A 22 6.72 -12.13 -9.01
CA ASN A 22 7.30 -12.11 -7.66
C ASN A 22 6.98 -13.39 -6.87
N GLU A 23 5.85 -14.04 -7.16
CA GLU A 23 5.45 -15.31 -6.56
C GLU A 23 6.43 -16.45 -6.87
N LEU A 24 7.23 -16.31 -7.93
CA LEU A 24 8.22 -17.30 -8.37
C LEU A 24 9.67 -16.88 -8.15
N LEU A 25 9.95 -15.56 -8.10
CA LEU A 25 11.31 -15.02 -8.11
C LEU A 25 11.84 -14.69 -6.72
N TYR A 26 10.97 -14.51 -5.73
CA TYR A 26 11.38 -14.14 -4.38
C TYR A 26 11.32 -15.32 -3.42
N HIS A 27 12.38 -15.47 -2.61
CA HIS A 27 12.38 -16.38 -1.47
C HIS A 27 11.85 -15.64 -0.22
N PRO A 28 10.94 -16.24 0.57
CA PRO A 28 10.37 -17.59 0.46
C PRO A 28 9.02 -17.68 -0.29
N SER A 29 8.66 -16.69 -1.13
CA SER A 29 7.38 -16.65 -1.85
C SER A 29 7.11 -17.93 -2.64
N GLU A 30 8.09 -18.40 -3.43
CA GLU A 30 7.97 -19.63 -4.21
C GLU A 30 7.77 -20.86 -3.31
N THR A 31 8.54 -20.95 -2.21
CA THR A 31 8.39 -22.05 -1.25
C THR A 31 6.99 -22.10 -0.67
N ASN A 32 6.48 -20.94 -0.21
CA ASN A 32 5.12 -20.84 0.32
C ASN A 32 4.07 -21.21 -0.72
N LEU A 33 4.25 -20.78 -1.97
CA LEU A 33 3.34 -21.13 -3.05
C LEU A 33 3.30 -22.63 -3.31
N ARG A 34 4.46 -23.32 -3.28
CA ARG A 34 4.57 -24.76 -3.52
C ARG A 34 3.88 -25.61 -2.45
N ILE A 35 3.83 -25.14 -1.20
CA ILE A 35 3.24 -25.88 -0.07
C ILE A 35 1.82 -25.39 0.29
N ALA A 36 1.28 -24.39 -0.42
CA ALA A 36 -0.04 -23.86 -0.16
C ALA A 36 -1.15 -24.88 -0.44
N ASP A 37 -2.12 -24.94 0.45
CA ASP A 37 -3.40 -25.64 0.23
C ASP A 37 -4.36 -24.75 -0.56
N VAL A 38 -4.35 -23.45 -0.25
CA VAL A 38 -5.18 -22.44 -0.90
C VAL A 38 -4.31 -21.26 -1.34
N VAL A 39 -4.54 -20.77 -2.56
CA VAL A 39 -3.95 -19.53 -3.05
C VAL A 39 -5.06 -18.55 -3.38
N ILE A 40 -5.04 -17.40 -2.71
CA ILE A 40 -5.96 -16.29 -2.98
C ILE A 40 -5.30 -15.33 -3.96
N ILE A 41 -5.83 -15.20 -5.17
CA ILE A 41 -5.47 -14.13 -6.10
C ILE A 41 -6.26 -12.90 -5.67
N ASN A 42 -5.59 -11.97 -4.98
CA ASN A 42 -6.23 -10.77 -4.43
C ASN A 42 -6.28 -9.63 -5.46
N LYS A 43 -7.10 -8.61 -5.21
CA LYS A 43 -7.22 -7.40 -6.04
C LYS A 43 -7.64 -7.67 -7.50
N VAL A 44 -8.44 -8.72 -7.72
CA VAL A 44 -8.92 -9.04 -9.09
C VAL A 44 -9.83 -7.97 -9.67
N ASP A 45 -10.39 -7.09 -8.83
CA ASP A 45 -11.24 -5.97 -9.19
C ASP A 45 -10.47 -4.76 -9.75
N THR A 46 -9.14 -4.68 -9.51
CA THR A 46 -8.29 -3.56 -9.94
C THR A 46 -7.14 -3.99 -10.84
N ALA A 47 -6.83 -5.27 -10.90
CA ALA A 47 -5.73 -5.79 -11.71
C ALA A 47 -6.16 -6.06 -13.16
N ASP A 48 -5.18 -5.99 -14.08
CA ASP A 48 -5.38 -6.37 -15.47
C ASP A 48 -5.68 -7.88 -15.61
N SER A 49 -6.63 -8.22 -16.49
CA SER A 49 -7.06 -9.60 -16.71
C SER A 49 -5.93 -10.52 -17.19
N ASN A 50 -4.97 -10.01 -17.99
CA ASN A 50 -3.83 -10.80 -18.44
C ASN A 50 -2.88 -11.11 -17.28
N ALA A 51 -2.69 -10.13 -16.37
CA ALA A 51 -1.90 -10.31 -15.16
C ALA A 51 -2.52 -11.40 -14.25
N ILE A 52 -3.84 -11.35 -14.02
CA ILE A 52 -4.57 -12.37 -13.25
C ILE A 52 -4.40 -13.75 -13.89
N ASN A 53 -4.57 -13.86 -15.21
CA ASN A 53 -4.43 -15.13 -15.93
C ASN A 53 -3.00 -15.67 -15.88
N THR A 54 -2.00 -14.80 -16.04
CA THR A 54 -0.58 -15.19 -15.94
C THR A 54 -0.25 -15.71 -14.54
N LEU A 55 -0.69 -15.00 -13.50
CA LEU A 55 -0.51 -15.42 -12.11
C LEU A 55 -1.17 -16.79 -11.87
N ARG A 56 -2.39 -17.00 -12.34
CA ARG A 56 -3.10 -18.28 -12.26
C ARG A 56 -2.33 -19.42 -12.94
N GLN A 57 -1.78 -19.18 -14.12
CA GLN A 57 -0.95 -20.16 -14.84
C GLN A 57 0.32 -20.48 -14.06
N ASN A 58 1.00 -19.48 -13.50
CA ASN A 58 2.18 -19.67 -12.67
C ASN A 58 1.88 -20.53 -11.44
N ILE A 59 0.77 -20.24 -10.74
CA ILE A 59 0.31 -21.05 -9.60
C ILE A 59 0.09 -22.51 -10.03
N ARG A 60 -0.68 -22.73 -11.09
CA ARG A 60 -0.98 -24.09 -11.58
C ARG A 60 0.26 -24.88 -11.98
N ARG A 61 1.26 -24.18 -12.56
CA ARG A 61 2.53 -24.80 -12.97
C ARG A 61 3.34 -25.34 -11.79
N VAL A 62 3.40 -24.60 -10.67
CA VAL A 62 4.24 -24.95 -9.52
C VAL A 62 3.47 -25.67 -8.42
N ASN A 63 2.16 -25.48 -8.32
CA ASN A 63 1.28 -26.14 -7.36
C ASN A 63 -0.10 -26.41 -7.98
N GLY A 64 -0.18 -27.48 -8.77
CA GLY A 64 -1.45 -27.87 -9.43
C GLY A 64 -2.55 -28.36 -8.47
N ARG A 65 -2.22 -28.63 -7.20
CA ARG A 65 -3.17 -29.14 -6.20
C ARG A 65 -3.85 -28.03 -5.42
N ALA A 66 -3.25 -26.86 -5.33
CA ALA A 66 -3.82 -25.74 -4.56
C ALA A 66 -5.21 -25.36 -5.09
N THR A 67 -6.12 -25.10 -4.17
CA THR A 67 -7.38 -24.42 -4.49
C THR A 67 -7.10 -22.94 -4.77
N ILE A 68 -7.51 -22.43 -5.94
CA ILE A 68 -7.34 -21.01 -6.29
C ILE A 68 -8.67 -20.29 -6.08
N ILE A 69 -8.63 -19.19 -5.35
CA ILE A 69 -9.76 -18.32 -5.05
C ILE A 69 -9.44 -16.91 -5.55
N ASP A 70 -10.35 -16.32 -6.32
CA ASP A 70 -10.26 -14.91 -6.70
C ASP A 70 -10.92 -14.05 -5.62
N ALA A 71 -10.23 -12.98 -5.21
CA ALA A 71 -10.73 -12.06 -4.19
C ALA A 71 -10.60 -10.61 -4.66
N ALA A 72 -11.68 -9.86 -4.52
CA ALA A 72 -11.68 -8.41 -4.67
C ALA A 72 -11.08 -7.75 -3.41
N SER A 73 -10.45 -6.58 -3.61
CA SER A 73 -9.99 -5.72 -2.52
C SER A 73 -10.49 -4.29 -2.76
N PRO A 74 -11.81 -4.07 -2.61
CA PRO A 74 -12.40 -2.78 -2.95
C PRO A 74 -11.87 -1.68 -2.03
N ILE A 75 -11.49 -0.56 -2.63
CA ILE A 75 -11.13 0.64 -1.89
C ILE A 75 -12.42 1.30 -1.39
N LEU A 76 -12.53 1.44 -0.08
CA LEU A 76 -13.60 2.13 0.63
C LEU A 76 -13.01 3.28 1.43
N VAL A 77 -13.79 4.34 1.60
CA VAL A 77 -13.42 5.51 2.43
C VAL A 77 -14.59 5.91 3.31
N ASP A 78 -14.29 6.46 4.48
CA ASP A 78 -15.31 6.88 5.45
C ASP A 78 -16.00 8.20 5.05
N HIS A 79 -15.27 9.11 4.37
CA HIS A 79 -15.73 10.46 4.04
C HIS A 79 -15.37 10.87 2.60
N PRO A 80 -16.04 10.31 1.55
CA PRO A 80 -15.71 10.61 0.15
C PRO A 80 -15.85 12.10 -0.20
N GLU A 81 -16.72 12.83 0.47
CA GLU A 81 -16.93 14.28 0.27
C GLU A 81 -15.70 15.12 0.64
N ARG A 82 -14.77 14.57 1.42
CA ARG A 82 -13.49 15.20 1.77
C ARG A 82 -12.41 14.97 0.72
N ILE A 83 -12.71 14.13 -0.31
CA ILE A 83 -11.81 13.85 -1.43
C ILE A 83 -12.31 14.52 -2.69
N THR A 84 -13.60 14.38 -3.01
CA THR A 84 -14.18 14.83 -4.27
C THR A 84 -13.97 16.33 -4.50
N GLY A 85 -13.25 16.68 -5.57
CA GLY A 85 -12.94 18.04 -5.95
C GLY A 85 -11.99 18.79 -5.01
N LYS A 86 -11.28 18.07 -4.11
CA LYS A 86 -10.35 18.66 -3.13
C LYS A 86 -8.90 18.49 -3.53
N ARG A 87 -8.05 19.38 -3.05
CA ARG A 87 -6.60 19.23 -3.05
C ARG A 87 -6.22 18.39 -1.84
N VAL A 88 -5.71 17.19 -2.06
CA VAL A 88 -5.48 16.20 -0.99
C VAL A 88 -4.01 15.88 -0.81
N LEU A 89 -3.58 15.71 0.44
CA LEU A 89 -2.33 15.06 0.77
C LEU A 89 -2.60 13.57 0.97
N VAL A 90 -1.85 12.71 0.32
CA VAL A 90 -1.92 11.25 0.53
C VAL A 90 -0.77 10.80 1.42
N VAL A 91 -1.08 10.09 2.51
CA VAL A 91 -0.11 9.47 3.41
C VAL A 91 -0.18 7.96 3.26
N GLU A 92 0.92 7.34 2.86
CA GLU A 92 1.01 5.91 2.57
C GLU A 92 2.00 5.19 3.50
N ASP A 93 1.91 3.86 3.53
CA ASP A 93 2.85 3.03 4.27
C ASP A 93 4.25 3.10 3.65
N GLY A 94 5.21 3.65 4.39
CA GLY A 94 6.56 3.89 3.92
C GLY A 94 7.33 2.64 3.48
N PRO A 95 7.32 1.53 4.25
CA PRO A 95 7.96 0.27 3.86
C PRO A 95 7.48 -0.28 2.52
N THR A 96 6.19 -0.18 2.22
CA THR A 96 5.63 -0.63 0.93
C THR A 96 6.23 0.13 -0.25
N LEU A 97 6.50 1.42 -0.08
CA LEU A 97 7.07 2.30 -1.11
C LEU A 97 8.58 2.14 -1.27
N THR A 98 9.29 1.91 -0.16
CA THR A 98 10.76 1.87 -0.14
C THR A 98 11.35 0.49 -0.43
N HIS A 99 10.63 -0.58 -0.07
CA HIS A 99 11.06 -1.97 -0.23
C HIS A 99 10.23 -2.75 -1.25
N GLY A 100 9.01 -2.31 -1.55
CA GLY A 100 8.08 -2.98 -2.47
C GLY A 100 8.14 -2.48 -3.91
N GLU A 101 8.98 -1.49 -4.23
CA GLU A 101 9.06 -0.83 -5.54
C GLU A 101 7.71 -0.27 -6.04
N MET A 102 6.72 -0.15 -5.17
CA MET A 102 5.42 0.42 -5.50
C MET A 102 5.49 1.94 -5.47
N LYS A 103 5.01 2.58 -6.54
CA LYS A 103 5.00 4.05 -6.66
C LYS A 103 3.81 4.69 -5.95
N PHE A 104 2.81 3.91 -5.58
CA PHE A 104 1.56 4.35 -4.95
C PHE A 104 0.94 3.22 -4.13
N GLY A 105 0.01 3.55 -3.24
CA GLY A 105 -0.76 2.61 -2.43
C GLY A 105 -2.26 2.88 -2.47
N ALA A 106 -2.99 2.41 -1.46
CA ALA A 106 -4.45 2.49 -1.37
C ALA A 106 -4.97 3.93 -1.34
N GLY A 107 -4.22 4.85 -0.72
CA GLY A 107 -4.62 6.25 -0.61
C GLY A 107 -4.60 6.98 -1.95
N VAL A 108 -3.59 6.73 -2.80
CA VAL A 108 -3.54 7.29 -4.17
C VAL A 108 -4.70 6.76 -5.00
N VAL A 109 -4.94 5.43 -4.94
CA VAL A 109 -6.09 4.82 -5.63
C VAL A 109 -7.41 5.42 -5.14
N ALA A 110 -7.55 5.68 -3.84
CA ALA A 110 -8.73 6.36 -3.28
C ALA A 110 -8.86 7.79 -3.81
N ALA A 111 -7.77 8.58 -3.84
CA ALA A 111 -7.79 9.93 -4.37
C ALA A 111 -8.29 9.98 -5.81
N GLU A 112 -7.79 9.10 -6.67
CA GLU A 112 -8.21 8.98 -8.06
C GLU A 112 -9.66 8.50 -8.20
N LYS A 113 -10.02 7.41 -7.50
CA LYS A 113 -11.35 6.80 -7.55
C LYS A 113 -12.46 7.75 -7.11
N PHE A 114 -12.20 8.55 -6.08
CA PHE A 114 -13.19 9.49 -5.51
C PHE A 114 -13.04 10.92 -6.06
N GLY A 115 -12.23 11.12 -7.08
CA GLY A 115 -12.18 12.36 -7.86
C GLY A 115 -11.56 13.53 -7.11
N ALA A 116 -10.39 13.34 -6.49
CA ALA A 116 -9.59 14.46 -6.00
C ALA A 116 -9.24 15.43 -7.14
N ALA A 117 -9.28 16.73 -6.88
CA ALA A 117 -8.85 17.71 -7.87
C ALA A 117 -7.35 17.71 -8.09
N GLU A 118 -6.58 17.44 -7.03
CA GLU A 118 -5.13 17.40 -7.04
C GLU A 118 -4.61 16.51 -5.90
N ILE A 119 -3.59 15.70 -6.19
CA ILE A 119 -2.75 15.09 -5.14
C ILE A 119 -1.55 15.99 -4.94
N VAL A 120 -1.46 16.64 -3.78
CA VAL A 120 -0.43 17.64 -3.48
C VAL A 120 0.91 16.96 -3.23
N ASP A 121 1.97 17.41 -3.93
CA ASP A 121 3.34 16.94 -3.67
C ASP A 121 3.85 17.51 -2.33
N PRO A 122 4.13 16.69 -1.32
CA PRO A 122 4.55 17.17 -0.01
C PRO A 122 5.99 17.69 0.06
N ARG A 123 6.82 17.43 -0.95
CA ARG A 123 8.27 17.71 -0.92
C ARG A 123 8.65 19.14 -0.51
N PRO A 124 7.93 20.21 -0.92
CA PRO A 124 8.24 21.58 -0.51
C PRO A 124 8.12 21.83 1.00
N TRP A 125 7.35 21.00 1.72
CA TRP A 125 7.06 21.16 3.15
C TRP A 125 7.74 20.12 4.05
N THR A 126 8.52 19.21 3.47
CA THR A 126 9.15 18.11 4.24
C THR A 126 10.23 18.65 5.19
N VAL A 127 10.29 18.05 6.38
CA VAL A 127 11.30 18.36 7.40
C VAL A 127 12.03 17.10 7.87
N GLY A 128 13.25 17.28 8.39
CA GLY A 128 14.01 16.25 9.08
C GLY A 128 14.09 14.91 8.37
N THR A 129 13.68 13.86 9.05
CA THR A 129 13.74 12.47 8.56
C THR A 129 12.89 12.20 7.32
N ILE A 130 11.82 12.98 7.12
CA ILE A 130 10.99 12.89 5.91
C ILE A 130 11.75 13.40 4.69
N SER A 131 12.44 14.56 4.82
CA SER A 131 13.30 15.09 3.75
C SER A 131 14.42 14.11 3.39
N ASP A 132 15.02 13.46 4.38
CA ASP A 132 16.06 12.45 4.17
C ASP A 132 15.51 11.22 3.42
N THR A 133 14.27 10.82 3.72
CA THR A 133 13.58 9.72 3.03
C THR A 133 13.41 10.04 1.55
N PHE A 134 12.89 11.20 1.18
CA PHE A 134 12.73 11.60 -0.23
C PHE A 134 14.07 11.70 -0.98
N ARG A 135 15.13 12.15 -0.29
CA ARG A 135 16.47 12.20 -0.86
C ARG A 135 17.02 10.80 -1.14
N LYS A 136 16.79 9.87 -0.22
CA LYS A 136 17.25 8.48 -0.33
C LYS A 136 16.45 7.67 -1.36
N TYR A 137 15.16 7.98 -1.51
CA TYR A 137 14.24 7.27 -2.38
C TYR A 137 13.55 8.23 -3.37
N PRO A 138 14.27 8.72 -4.39
CA PRO A 138 13.75 9.73 -5.32
C PRO A 138 12.60 9.21 -6.21
N GLY A 139 12.41 7.88 -6.29
CA GLY A 139 11.32 7.23 -7.02
C GLY A 139 9.96 7.24 -6.33
N ILE A 140 9.87 7.71 -5.08
CA ILE A 140 8.58 7.90 -4.39
C ILE A 140 7.70 8.85 -5.20
N GLY A 141 6.44 8.47 -5.43
CA GLY A 141 5.46 9.26 -6.16
C GLY A 141 5.02 10.54 -5.43
N THR A 142 3.93 11.14 -5.90
CA THR A 142 3.31 12.32 -5.29
C THR A 142 2.48 11.88 -4.08
N LEU A 143 3.14 11.63 -2.96
CA LEU A 143 2.55 11.17 -1.70
C LEU A 143 3.56 11.32 -0.56
N LEU A 144 3.11 11.20 0.68
CA LEU A 144 3.94 11.28 1.88
C LEU A 144 4.14 9.88 2.47
N PRO A 145 5.38 9.34 2.52
CA PRO A 145 5.64 8.06 3.16
C PRO A 145 5.64 8.19 4.69
N ALA A 146 4.80 7.42 5.37
CA ALA A 146 4.87 7.25 6.82
C ALA A 146 6.01 6.29 7.14
N MET A 147 7.17 6.83 7.53
CA MET A 147 8.40 6.06 7.79
C MET A 147 8.74 6.08 9.28
N GLY A 148 8.75 4.87 9.87
CA GLY A 148 9.17 4.67 11.26
C GLY A 148 8.24 5.32 12.29
N TYR A 149 8.44 4.96 13.55
CA TYR A 149 7.57 5.38 14.64
C TYR A 149 8.37 5.82 15.88
N GLY A 150 9.66 6.16 15.70
CA GLY A 150 10.43 6.81 16.75
C GLY A 150 9.97 8.26 16.95
N ASP A 151 10.10 8.79 18.17
CA ASP A 151 9.57 10.12 18.56
C ASP A 151 9.93 11.25 17.59
N ARG A 152 11.17 11.25 17.08
CA ARG A 152 11.62 12.24 16.10
C ARG A 152 10.89 12.08 14.76
N GLN A 153 10.73 10.84 14.28
CA GLN A 153 10.09 10.56 13.00
C GLN A 153 8.60 10.91 13.05
N VAL A 154 7.93 10.59 14.15
CA VAL A 154 6.53 10.98 14.42
C VAL A 154 6.37 12.49 14.40
N LYS A 155 7.28 13.23 15.07
CA LYS A 155 7.25 14.70 15.09
C LYS A 155 7.50 15.32 13.71
N ASP A 156 8.46 14.79 12.95
CA ASP A 156 8.76 15.25 11.59
C ASP A 156 7.56 14.97 10.65
N LEU A 157 6.90 13.82 10.82
CA LEU A 157 5.70 13.45 10.06
C LEU A 157 4.53 14.41 10.38
N GLU A 158 4.25 14.65 11.67
CA GLU A 158 3.22 15.58 12.11
C GLU A 158 3.48 16.99 11.58
N THR A 159 4.70 17.48 11.70
CA THR A 159 5.10 18.81 11.22
C THR A 159 4.91 18.92 9.72
N THR A 160 5.34 17.92 8.96
CA THR A 160 5.19 17.89 7.50
C THR A 160 3.71 17.87 7.09
N ILE A 161 2.90 16.96 7.64
CA ILE A 161 1.46 16.88 7.31
C ILE A 161 0.75 18.21 7.55
N ASN A 162 1.03 18.84 8.68
CA ASN A 162 0.36 20.08 9.06
C ASN A 162 0.83 21.31 8.27
N ALA A 163 2.04 21.27 7.71
CA ALA A 163 2.61 22.33 6.88
C ALA A 163 2.12 22.31 5.42
N VAL A 164 1.76 21.12 4.88
CA VAL A 164 1.31 21.00 3.48
C VAL A 164 0.03 21.82 3.26
N ASP A 165 0.02 22.63 2.20
CA ASP A 165 -1.18 23.40 1.79
C ASP A 165 -2.14 22.50 1.01
N CYS A 166 -3.10 21.89 1.72
CA CYS A 166 -4.14 21.00 1.17
C CYS A 166 -5.44 21.11 1.95
N ASP A 167 -6.56 20.69 1.34
CA ASP A 167 -7.89 20.74 1.93
C ASP A 167 -8.13 19.58 2.90
N SER A 168 -7.56 18.40 2.62
CA SER A 168 -7.72 17.20 3.45
C SER A 168 -6.54 16.24 3.31
N VAL A 169 -6.48 15.27 4.22
CA VAL A 169 -5.41 14.26 4.28
C VAL A 169 -6.03 12.87 4.14
N ILE A 170 -5.60 12.10 3.14
CA ILE A 170 -5.99 10.70 2.94
C ILE A 170 -4.97 9.82 3.64
N ILE A 171 -5.43 8.96 4.53
CA ILE A 171 -4.62 8.02 5.30
C ILE A 171 -4.75 6.63 4.69
N GLY A 172 -3.76 6.24 3.88
CA GLY A 172 -3.65 4.95 3.19
C GLY A 172 -2.72 3.95 3.89
N THR A 173 -2.33 4.22 5.13
CA THR A 173 -1.53 3.30 5.95
C THR A 173 -2.42 2.46 6.87
N PRO A 174 -2.07 1.18 7.14
CA PRO A 174 -2.83 0.34 8.05
C PRO A 174 -2.82 0.84 9.50
N ILE A 175 -1.85 1.69 9.85
CA ILE A 175 -1.75 2.26 11.19
C ILE A 175 -2.72 3.44 11.33
N ASP A 176 -3.39 3.49 12.46
CA ASP A 176 -4.22 4.62 12.86
C ASP A 176 -3.32 5.81 13.25
N LEU A 177 -3.03 6.67 12.27
CA LEU A 177 -2.17 7.84 12.47
C LEU A 177 -2.71 8.81 13.52
N SER A 178 -4.03 8.84 13.77
CA SER A 178 -4.62 9.73 14.79
C SER A 178 -4.14 9.44 16.21
N ARG A 179 -3.59 8.24 16.43
CA ARG A 179 -2.98 7.84 17.73
C ARG A 179 -1.53 8.27 17.88
N LEU A 180 -0.89 8.68 16.79
CA LEU A 180 0.54 9.00 16.76
C LEU A 180 0.78 10.49 16.53
N VAL A 181 -0.04 11.13 15.69
CA VAL A 181 0.13 12.52 15.27
C VAL A 181 -1.18 13.28 15.37
N THR A 182 -1.09 14.57 15.69
CA THR A 182 -2.23 15.49 15.67
C THR A 182 -2.31 16.14 14.28
N ILE A 183 -3.36 15.81 13.52
CA ILE A 183 -3.59 16.39 12.18
C ILE A 183 -4.63 17.49 12.30
N ASN A 184 -4.26 18.72 11.91
CA ASN A 184 -5.11 19.92 12.00
C ASN A 184 -6.03 20.14 10.79
N LYS A 185 -6.16 19.12 9.93
CA LYS A 185 -6.98 19.13 8.71
C LYS A 185 -8.00 18.00 8.74
N PRO A 186 -9.08 18.07 7.94
CA PRO A 186 -9.98 16.95 7.74
C PRO A 186 -9.20 15.73 7.25
N THR A 187 -9.45 14.58 7.85
CA THR A 187 -8.83 13.30 7.45
C THR A 187 -9.85 12.37 6.82
N VAL A 188 -9.38 11.51 5.93
CA VAL A 188 -10.13 10.40 5.33
C VAL A 188 -9.30 9.14 5.50
N ARG A 189 -9.91 8.09 5.99
CA ARG A 189 -9.26 6.78 6.11
C ARG A 189 -9.71 5.85 4.99
N VAL A 190 -8.72 5.11 4.44
CA VAL A 190 -8.94 4.11 3.38
C VAL A 190 -8.87 2.72 3.98
#